data_d03b43e86791a8564ad9dbc066cd47ca
#
_entry.id   d03b43e86791a8564ad9dbc066cd47ca
#
_cell.length_a   1.000
_cell.length_b   1.000
_cell.length_c   1.000
_cell.angle_alpha   90.00
_cell.angle_beta   90.00
_cell.angle_gamma   90.00
#
_symmetry.space_group_name_H-M   'P 1'
#
loop_
_entity.id
_entity.type
_entity.pdbx_description
1 polymer ?
#
loop_
_entity_poly.entity_id
_entity_poly.type
_entity_poly.pdbx_seq_one_letter_code
_entity_poly.pdbx_strand_id
1 'polypeptide(L)'
;MSDIEFVPNKNNLANLDELSLLSSVLSEKRICELYELAEFSSGLIEEMLSDGFGIYEALSLISQELSDRVPQIHENHLPENLEMLTSYSKAFSAFDKASFSKLLLKGLRLRGISLSEKDFFEKEVRKESIAYVKNQLASEAYDVFSEAFSEPRLRYANDLREAVNLVLTGEVGYAILPLEEKGGARLSSITEILFNSELKINSVTPVFGALGNADMKYALVSPTVSVPTREIGDDRYLELRIAGENTHKFSELVSAAESLGTELYRVNTLNFSTEDGTLPYFSLVLKTEAGDFTEMLIYLTLFVSDYTSVGIYKNLE
;
A
#
# COMPACT_ATOMS: atom_id res chain seq x y z
N MET A 1 -40.11 38.15 8.73
CA MET A 1 -38.92 37.74 7.94
C MET A 1 -39.49 37.06 6.72
N SER A 2 -39.39 37.73 5.59
CA SER A 2 -39.92 37.23 4.31
C SER A 2 -38.97 36.25 3.71
N ASP A 3 -39.45 35.02 3.49
CA ASP A 3 -38.76 33.98 2.74
C ASP A 3 -38.54 34.50 1.30
N ILE A 4 -37.30 34.77 0.98
CA ILE A 4 -36.91 35.04 -0.41
C ILE A 4 -36.82 33.70 -1.12
N GLU A 5 -37.90 33.30 -1.80
CA GLU A 5 -37.85 32.20 -2.75
C GLU A 5 -36.86 32.57 -3.89
N PHE A 6 -35.77 31.84 -3.92
CA PHE A 6 -34.80 31.96 -5.02
C PHE A 6 -35.38 31.30 -6.27
N VAL A 7 -35.95 32.12 -7.15
CA VAL A 7 -36.39 31.67 -8.48
C VAL A 7 -35.19 31.77 -9.43
N PRO A 8 -34.63 30.64 -9.90
CA PRO A 8 -33.52 30.71 -10.84
C PRO A 8 -33.96 31.33 -12.16
N ASN A 9 -33.19 32.31 -12.61
CA ASN A 9 -33.42 32.99 -13.90
C ASN A 9 -33.22 31.96 -15.03
N LYS A 10 -34.10 31.93 -16.05
CA LYS A 10 -34.01 31.03 -17.21
C LYS A 10 -32.64 31.06 -17.92
N ASN A 11 -31.96 32.22 -17.91
CA ASN A 11 -30.60 32.33 -18.45
C ASN A 11 -29.56 31.59 -17.61
N ASN A 12 -29.79 31.47 -16.28
CA ASN A 12 -28.88 30.68 -15.40
C ASN A 12 -29.07 29.19 -15.60
N LEU A 13 -30.27 28.70 -15.93
CA LEU A 13 -30.51 27.29 -16.25
C LEU A 13 -29.85 26.89 -17.57
N ALA A 14 -29.93 27.72 -18.62
CA ALA A 14 -29.26 27.48 -19.90
C ALA A 14 -27.73 27.40 -19.72
N ASN A 15 -27.15 28.29 -18.90
CA ASN A 15 -25.71 28.25 -18.58
C ASN A 15 -25.30 27.00 -17.77
N LEU A 16 -26.16 26.49 -16.90
CA LEU A 16 -25.93 25.25 -16.16
C LEU A 16 -25.91 24.02 -17.08
N ASP A 17 -26.84 23.96 -18.04
CA ASP A 17 -26.88 22.90 -19.03
C ASP A 17 -25.65 22.93 -19.94
N GLU A 18 -25.22 24.12 -20.36
CA GLU A 18 -24.00 24.28 -21.16
C GLU A 18 -22.74 23.90 -20.37
N LEU A 19 -22.63 24.28 -19.09
CA LEU A 19 -21.54 23.90 -18.20
C LEU A 19 -21.52 22.38 -17.98
N SER A 20 -22.68 21.75 -17.81
CA SER A 20 -22.81 20.31 -17.67
C SER A 20 -22.31 19.58 -18.92
N LEU A 21 -22.70 20.05 -20.10
CA LEU A 21 -22.28 19.52 -21.40
C LEU A 21 -20.76 19.67 -21.59
N LEU A 22 -20.21 20.87 -21.32
CA LEU A 22 -18.76 21.11 -21.39
C LEU A 22 -17.98 20.23 -20.42
N SER A 23 -18.47 20.08 -19.20
CA SER A 23 -17.87 19.20 -18.20
C SER A 23 -17.84 17.74 -18.65
N SER A 24 -18.92 17.26 -19.29
CA SER A 24 -19.00 15.91 -19.85
C SER A 24 -17.99 15.70 -20.96
N VAL A 25 -17.91 16.65 -21.92
CA VAL A 25 -16.96 16.60 -23.04
C VAL A 25 -15.51 16.64 -22.56
N LEU A 26 -15.20 17.48 -21.58
CA LEU A 26 -13.86 17.55 -20.97
C LEU A 26 -13.50 16.26 -20.23
N SER A 27 -14.46 15.66 -19.53
CA SER A 27 -14.28 14.39 -18.86
C SER A 27 -14.00 13.25 -19.83
N GLU A 28 -14.76 13.17 -20.93
CA GLU A 28 -14.54 12.18 -21.99
C GLU A 28 -13.16 12.35 -22.64
N LYS A 29 -12.78 13.58 -22.96
CA LYS A 29 -11.45 13.87 -23.51
C LYS A 29 -10.35 13.44 -22.54
N ARG A 30 -10.52 13.72 -21.25
CA ARG A 30 -9.55 13.34 -20.22
C ARG A 30 -9.38 11.83 -20.09
N ILE A 31 -10.48 11.08 -20.16
CA ILE A 31 -10.44 9.62 -20.14
C ILE A 31 -9.68 9.07 -21.36
N CYS A 32 -9.89 9.64 -22.55
CA CYS A 32 -9.15 9.24 -23.75
C CYS A 32 -7.64 9.51 -23.59
N GLU A 33 -7.26 10.67 -23.10
CA GLU A 33 -5.86 11.02 -22.84
C GLU A 33 -5.20 10.04 -21.84
N LEU A 34 -5.89 9.71 -20.75
CA LEU A 34 -5.39 8.74 -19.76
C LEU A 34 -5.25 7.34 -20.34
N TYR A 35 -6.18 6.94 -21.22
CA TYR A 35 -6.12 5.64 -21.90
C TYR A 35 -4.92 5.55 -22.85
N GLU A 36 -4.71 6.56 -23.69
CA GLU A 36 -3.57 6.63 -24.61
C GLU A 36 -2.24 6.59 -23.86
N LEU A 37 -2.15 7.34 -22.77
CA LEU A 37 -0.97 7.37 -21.90
C LEU A 37 -0.69 6.00 -21.25
N ALA A 38 -1.75 5.34 -20.77
CA ALA A 38 -1.61 4.02 -20.14
C ALA A 38 -1.24 2.93 -21.16
N GLU A 39 -1.78 3.00 -22.39
CA GLU A 39 -1.42 2.10 -23.47
C GLU A 39 0.03 2.27 -23.88
N PHE A 40 0.48 3.52 -24.04
CA PHE A 40 1.88 3.83 -24.33
C PHE A 40 2.81 3.33 -23.21
N SER A 41 2.51 3.63 -21.94
CA SER A 41 3.31 3.21 -20.79
C SER A 41 3.37 1.69 -20.66
N SER A 42 2.28 0.98 -20.94
CA SER A 42 2.27 -0.50 -20.93
C SER A 42 3.16 -1.10 -22.04
N GLY A 43 3.24 -0.44 -23.20
CA GLY A 43 4.18 -0.81 -24.27
C GLY A 43 5.63 -0.63 -23.87
N LEU A 44 5.98 0.49 -23.25
CA LEU A 44 7.33 0.72 -22.73
C LEU A 44 7.73 -0.32 -21.68
N ILE A 45 6.84 -0.64 -20.76
CA ILE A 45 7.07 -1.68 -19.75
C ILE A 45 7.30 -3.04 -20.43
N GLU A 46 6.53 -3.40 -21.44
CA GLU A 46 6.73 -4.64 -22.22
C GLU A 46 8.13 -4.68 -22.85
N GLU A 47 8.59 -3.61 -23.46
CA GLU A 47 9.93 -3.49 -24.03
C GLU A 47 11.01 -3.65 -22.95
N MET A 48 10.90 -2.92 -21.81
CA MET A 48 11.84 -3.02 -20.68
C MET A 48 11.91 -4.45 -20.14
N LEU A 49 10.79 -5.13 -19.97
CA LEU A 49 10.76 -6.53 -19.52
C LEU A 49 11.43 -7.46 -20.53
N SER A 50 11.29 -7.21 -21.84
CA SER A 50 11.96 -7.94 -22.90
C SER A 50 13.47 -7.73 -22.89
N ASP A 51 13.92 -6.57 -22.45
CA ASP A 51 15.33 -6.21 -22.27
C ASP A 51 15.91 -6.74 -20.93
N GLY A 52 15.10 -7.40 -20.12
CA GLY A 52 15.52 -8.06 -18.87
C GLY A 52 15.34 -7.25 -17.59
N PHE A 53 14.67 -6.10 -17.66
CA PHE A 53 14.32 -5.32 -16.45
C PHE A 53 13.29 -6.06 -15.60
N GLY A 54 13.35 -5.88 -14.29
CA GLY A 54 12.27 -6.31 -13.39
C GLY A 54 11.06 -5.39 -13.50
N ILE A 55 9.86 -5.91 -13.18
CA ILE A 55 8.64 -5.10 -13.28
C ILE A 55 8.66 -3.87 -12.36
N TYR A 56 9.16 -4.03 -11.13
CA TYR A 56 9.30 -2.93 -10.18
C TYR A 56 10.26 -1.85 -10.71
N GLU A 57 11.36 -2.26 -11.31
CA GLU A 57 12.35 -1.36 -11.92
C GLU A 57 11.73 -0.59 -13.10
N ALA A 58 10.99 -1.28 -13.98
CA ALA A 58 10.29 -0.66 -15.09
C ALA A 58 9.24 0.36 -14.61
N LEU A 59 8.44 0.01 -13.60
CA LEU A 59 7.49 0.95 -12.98
C LEU A 59 8.19 2.14 -12.32
N SER A 60 9.33 1.93 -11.68
CA SER A 60 10.10 3.01 -11.06
C SER A 60 10.67 3.98 -12.10
N LEU A 61 11.11 3.50 -13.26
CA LEU A 61 11.54 4.34 -14.37
C LEU A 61 10.37 5.17 -14.93
N ILE A 62 9.21 4.55 -15.13
CA ILE A 62 8.00 5.29 -15.53
C ILE A 62 7.63 6.35 -14.48
N SER A 63 7.74 6.03 -13.16
CA SER A 63 7.50 6.98 -12.09
C SER A 63 8.43 8.20 -12.15
N GLN A 64 9.72 7.99 -12.43
CA GLN A 64 10.69 9.08 -12.56
C GLN A 64 10.29 10.03 -13.70
N GLU A 65 9.83 9.49 -14.81
CA GLU A 65 9.38 10.29 -15.96
C GLU A 65 8.03 10.99 -15.70
N LEU A 66 7.14 10.37 -14.93
CA LEU A 66 5.86 10.97 -14.54
C LEU A 66 6.00 12.03 -13.43
N SER A 67 7.11 12.04 -12.68
CA SER A 67 7.33 12.96 -11.59
C SER A 67 7.95 14.28 -12.07
N ASP A 68 7.59 15.40 -11.44
CA ASP A 68 8.22 16.72 -11.67
C ASP A 68 9.69 16.78 -11.21
N ARG A 69 10.22 15.69 -10.68
CA ARG A 69 11.62 15.53 -10.25
C ARG A 69 12.51 14.99 -11.36
N VAL A 70 12.24 15.31 -12.60
CA VAL A 70 13.23 15.03 -13.65
C VAL A 70 14.49 15.79 -13.27
N PRO A 71 15.57 15.12 -12.81
CA PRO A 71 16.86 15.76 -12.81
C PRO A 71 17.08 16.17 -14.26
N GLN A 72 17.64 17.35 -14.49
CA GLN A 72 18.05 17.82 -15.80
C GLN A 72 18.93 16.77 -16.47
N ILE A 73 18.30 15.69 -16.92
CA ILE A 73 18.94 14.71 -17.79
C ILE A 73 19.02 15.41 -19.13
N HIS A 74 20.19 15.96 -19.34
CA HIS A 74 20.75 16.47 -20.60
C HIS A 74 19.77 16.56 -21.75
N GLU A 75 19.57 17.77 -22.17
CA GLU A 75 18.73 18.28 -23.26
C GLU A 75 18.85 17.57 -24.62
N ASN A 76 19.56 16.47 -24.73
CA ASN A 76 19.99 16.02 -26.04
C ASN A 76 19.37 14.75 -26.58
N HIS A 77 18.63 13.93 -25.84
CA HIS A 77 18.05 12.70 -26.43
C HIS A 77 16.93 12.04 -25.58
N LEU A 78 16.01 12.82 -24.99
CA LEU A 78 14.74 12.23 -24.58
C LEU A 78 13.92 11.95 -25.84
N PRO A 79 13.42 10.72 -26.06
CA PRO A 79 12.43 10.48 -27.13
C PRO A 79 11.25 11.42 -26.95
N GLU A 80 10.71 11.98 -28.01
CA GLU A 80 9.53 12.88 -28.00
C GLU A 80 8.38 12.35 -27.13
N ASN A 81 8.30 11.04 -26.99
CA ASN A 81 7.37 10.29 -26.20
C ASN A 81 7.48 10.52 -24.68
N LEU A 82 8.70 10.72 -24.15
CA LEU A 82 8.95 10.97 -22.74
C LEU A 82 8.62 12.41 -22.33
N GLU A 83 8.83 13.37 -23.22
CA GLU A 83 8.38 14.76 -23.00
C GLU A 83 6.84 14.84 -22.91
N MET A 84 6.15 14.01 -23.68
CA MET A 84 4.69 13.90 -23.61
C MET A 84 4.23 13.38 -22.25
N LEU A 85 4.88 12.32 -21.70
CA LEU A 85 4.58 11.77 -20.37
C LEU A 85 4.73 12.82 -19.27
N THR A 86 5.82 13.58 -19.27
CA THR A 86 6.07 14.64 -18.28
C THR A 86 5.07 15.79 -18.34
N SER A 87 4.61 16.16 -19.52
CA SER A 87 3.63 17.25 -19.68
C SER A 87 2.24 16.86 -19.14
N TYR A 88 1.87 15.58 -19.27
CA TYR A 88 0.59 15.07 -18.77
C TYR A 88 0.56 14.91 -17.25
N SER A 89 1.66 14.50 -16.63
CA SER A 89 1.71 14.24 -15.18
C SER A 89 1.46 15.48 -14.33
N LYS A 90 1.85 16.66 -14.80
CA LYS A 90 1.70 17.94 -14.08
C LYS A 90 0.25 18.33 -13.79
N ALA A 91 -0.68 17.78 -14.56
CA ALA A 91 -2.10 18.08 -14.47
C ALA A 91 -2.93 16.95 -13.80
N PHE A 92 -2.30 15.89 -13.30
CA PHE A 92 -3.03 14.75 -12.73
C PHE A 92 -3.60 15.06 -11.35
N SER A 93 -4.92 14.98 -11.23
CA SER A 93 -5.59 14.89 -9.93
C SER A 93 -5.39 13.52 -9.29
N ALA A 94 -5.74 13.37 -8.02
CA ALA A 94 -5.72 12.06 -7.35
C ALA A 94 -6.58 11.01 -8.09
N PHE A 95 -7.72 11.43 -8.62
CA PHE A 95 -8.60 10.58 -9.41
C PHE A 95 -7.96 10.16 -10.75
N ASP A 96 -7.28 11.08 -11.44
CA ASP A 96 -6.56 10.78 -12.69
C ASP A 96 -5.45 9.76 -12.45
N LYS A 97 -4.67 9.92 -11.38
CA LYS A 97 -3.61 8.98 -10.97
C LYS A 97 -4.15 7.59 -10.68
N ALA A 98 -5.27 7.50 -9.95
CA ALA A 98 -5.93 6.24 -9.67
C ALA A 98 -6.50 5.60 -10.96
N SER A 99 -7.13 6.38 -11.81
CA SER A 99 -7.65 5.91 -13.10
C SER A 99 -6.53 5.43 -14.03
N PHE A 100 -5.42 6.17 -14.09
CA PHE A 100 -4.23 5.77 -14.84
C PHE A 100 -3.68 4.43 -14.34
N SER A 101 -3.57 4.21 -13.03
CA SER A 101 -3.08 2.94 -12.45
C SER A 101 -3.95 1.75 -12.87
N LYS A 102 -5.28 1.90 -12.88
CA LYS A 102 -6.23 0.90 -13.39
C LYS A 102 -6.04 0.61 -14.87
N LEU A 103 -5.95 1.67 -15.67
CA LEU A 103 -5.80 1.56 -17.12
C LEU A 103 -4.45 0.93 -17.48
N LEU A 104 -3.38 1.28 -16.77
CA LEU A 104 -2.06 0.69 -16.94
C LEU A 104 -2.09 -0.83 -16.65
N LEU A 105 -2.67 -1.26 -15.55
CA LEU A 105 -2.81 -2.69 -15.23
C LEU A 105 -3.62 -3.41 -16.31
N LYS A 106 -4.68 -2.79 -16.81
CA LYS A 106 -5.47 -3.33 -17.93
C LYS A 106 -4.64 -3.45 -19.21
N GLY A 107 -3.87 -2.43 -19.55
CA GLY A 107 -2.97 -2.42 -20.71
C GLY A 107 -1.92 -3.53 -20.64
N LEU A 108 -1.30 -3.72 -19.48
CA LEU A 108 -0.34 -4.80 -19.22
C LEU A 108 -0.99 -6.19 -19.40
N ARG A 109 -2.19 -6.39 -18.86
CA ARG A 109 -2.93 -7.66 -19.02
C ARG A 109 -3.26 -7.95 -20.50
N LEU A 110 -3.62 -6.94 -21.29
CA LEU A 110 -3.87 -7.09 -22.72
C LEU A 110 -2.60 -7.49 -23.50
N ARG A 111 -1.42 -7.16 -23.01
CA ARG A 111 -0.10 -7.56 -23.53
C ARG A 111 0.38 -8.90 -22.98
N GLY A 112 -0.44 -9.60 -22.19
CA GLY A 112 -0.09 -10.88 -21.58
C GLY A 112 0.77 -10.76 -20.32
N ILE A 113 1.00 -9.56 -19.81
CA ILE A 113 1.76 -9.31 -18.57
C ILE A 113 0.78 -9.33 -17.41
N SER A 114 0.87 -10.38 -16.58
CA SER A 114 0.02 -10.53 -15.40
C SER A 114 0.77 -10.08 -14.16
N LEU A 115 0.35 -8.96 -13.58
CA LEU A 115 0.86 -8.48 -12.31
C LEU A 115 0.00 -8.92 -11.14
N SER A 116 0.66 -9.26 -10.05
CA SER A 116 0.07 -9.58 -8.77
C SER A 116 0.80 -8.83 -7.65
N GLU A 117 0.24 -8.80 -6.47
CA GLU A 117 0.88 -8.18 -5.31
C GLU A 117 2.28 -8.72 -5.03
N LYS A 118 2.53 -10.01 -5.34
CA LYS A 118 3.82 -10.68 -5.11
C LYS A 118 4.96 -10.08 -5.93
N ASP A 119 4.64 -9.42 -7.03
CA ASP A 119 5.64 -8.84 -7.93
C ASP A 119 6.22 -7.52 -7.39
N PHE A 120 5.61 -6.95 -6.35
CA PHE A 120 6.06 -5.74 -5.67
C PHE A 120 6.95 -5.99 -4.45
N PHE A 121 7.19 -7.25 -4.10
CA PHE A 121 7.96 -7.62 -2.91
C PHE A 121 9.04 -8.64 -3.26
N GLU A 122 10.15 -8.54 -2.53
CA GLU A 122 11.25 -9.51 -2.68
C GLU A 122 10.80 -10.92 -2.33
N LYS A 123 11.20 -11.88 -3.16
CA LYS A 123 10.98 -13.30 -2.91
C LYS A 123 12.12 -13.84 -2.07
N GLU A 124 11.83 -14.20 -0.84
CA GLU A 124 12.81 -14.84 0.04
C GLU A 124 12.32 -16.23 0.48
N VAL A 125 13.23 -17.20 0.41
CA VAL A 125 13.00 -18.52 1.00
C VAL A 125 13.41 -18.46 2.47
N ARG A 126 12.45 -18.53 3.37
CA ARG A 126 12.67 -18.44 4.82
C ARG A 126 12.66 -19.80 5.48
N LYS A 127 13.37 -19.89 6.59
CA LYS A 127 13.29 -21.07 7.47
C LYS A 127 11.89 -21.15 8.06
N GLU A 128 11.29 -22.32 8.06
CA GLU A 128 10.05 -22.61 8.80
C GLU A 128 10.36 -22.70 10.30
N SER A 129 10.67 -21.57 10.90
CA SER A 129 11.02 -21.49 12.33
C SER A 129 10.47 -20.18 12.90
N ILE A 130 9.89 -20.27 14.08
CA ILE A 130 9.15 -19.19 14.74
C ILE A 130 9.73 -18.96 16.12
N ALA A 131 10.09 -17.72 16.43
CA ALA A 131 10.50 -17.29 17.78
C ALA A 131 9.40 -16.50 18.47
N TYR A 132 9.23 -16.73 19.78
CA TYR A 132 8.37 -15.88 20.61
C TYR A 132 8.75 -15.94 22.10
N VAL A 133 8.30 -14.96 22.86
CA VAL A 133 8.42 -14.91 24.30
C VAL A 133 7.33 -15.77 24.93
N LYS A 134 7.72 -16.84 25.65
CA LYS A 134 6.80 -17.84 26.19
C LYS A 134 5.83 -17.22 27.22
N ASN A 135 4.56 -17.15 26.85
CA ASN A 135 3.43 -16.87 27.73
C ASN A 135 2.17 -17.54 27.15
N GLN A 136 1.09 -17.60 27.90
CA GLN A 136 -0.12 -18.29 27.48
C GLN A 136 -0.67 -17.74 26.16
N LEU A 137 -0.86 -16.41 26.05
CA LEU A 137 -1.47 -15.79 24.86
C LEU A 137 -0.58 -15.94 23.63
N ALA A 138 0.74 -15.79 23.79
CA ALA A 138 1.67 -16.00 22.66
C ALA A 138 1.73 -17.47 22.22
N SER A 139 1.50 -18.42 23.15
CA SER A 139 1.42 -19.85 22.79
C SER A 139 0.15 -20.17 22.01
N GLU A 140 -0.99 -19.57 22.38
CA GLU A 140 -2.23 -19.68 21.62
C GLU A 140 -2.08 -19.05 20.21
N ALA A 141 -1.42 -17.89 20.11
CA ALA A 141 -1.09 -17.29 18.81
C ALA A 141 -0.17 -18.18 17.97
N TYR A 142 0.82 -18.84 18.61
CA TYR A 142 1.70 -19.79 17.92
C TYR A 142 0.93 -20.97 17.34
N ASP A 143 -0.02 -21.51 18.06
CA ASP A 143 -0.83 -22.65 17.59
C ASP A 143 -1.55 -22.28 16.29
N VAL A 144 -2.17 -21.08 16.23
CA VAL A 144 -2.84 -20.58 15.01
C VAL A 144 -1.84 -20.34 13.87
N PHE A 145 -0.74 -19.65 14.14
CA PHE A 145 0.24 -19.36 13.08
C PHE A 145 0.96 -20.60 12.56
N SER A 146 1.16 -21.60 13.41
CA SER A 146 1.85 -22.84 13.04
C SER A 146 1.09 -23.66 12.00
N GLU A 147 -0.22 -23.51 11.88
CA GLU A 147 -1.04 -24.20 10.88
C GLU A 147 -0.67 -23.83 9.42
N ALA A 148 -0.06 -22.64 9.23
CA ALA A 148 0.40 -22.20 7.92
C ALA A 148 1.72 -22.84 7.46
N PHE A 149 2.36 -23.65 8.31
CA PHE A 149 3.66 -24.28 8.06
C PHE A 149 3.56 -25.80 8.13
N SER A 150 4.43 -26.50 7.42
CA SER A 150 4.43 -27.97 7.43
C SER A 150 4.97 -28.54 8.75
N GLU A 151 6.12 -28.05 9.21
CA GLU A 151 6.77 -28.48 10.45
C GLU A 151 7.56 -27.31 11.07
N PRO A 152 6.88 -26.32 11.66
CA PRO A 152 7.57 -25.13 12.16
C PRO A 152 8.45 -25.48 13.37
N ARG A 153 9.72 -25.08 13.30
CA ARG A 153 10.62 -25.21 14.44
C ARG A 153 10.39 -24.07 15.42
N LEU A 154 10.09 -24.41 16.67
CA LEU A 154 9.87 -23.44 17.72
C LEU A 154 11.17 -23.05 18.41
N ARG A 155 11.35 -21.75 18.67
CA ARG A 155 12.39 -21.20 19.53
C ARG A 155 11.80 -20.22 20.54
N TYR A 156 12.09 -20.42 21.82
CA TYR A 156 11.73 -19.46 22.85
C TYR A 156 12.78 -18.36 22.96
N ALA A 157 12.33 -17.13 23.03
CA ALA A 157 13.14 -15.95 23.33
C ALA A 157 12.90 -15.48 24.78
N ASN A 158 13.88 -14.85 25.39
CA ASN A 158 13.77 -14.29 26.73
C ASN A 158 12.94 -13.01 26.76
N ASP A 159 13.05 -12.21 25.70
CA ASP A 159 12.29 -10.97 25.51
C ASP A 159 11.98 -10.72 24.02
N LEU A 160 11.21 -9.65 23.76
CA LEU A 160 10.79 -9.30 22.40
C LEU A 160 11.96 -8.85 21.51
N ARG A 161 12.98 -8.23 22.08
CA ARG A 161 14.18 -7.80 21.33
C ARG A 161 14.99 -9.02 20.89
N GLU A 162 15.13 -10.01 21.73
CA GLU A 162 15.79 -11.27 21.35
C GLU A 162 15.00 -11.96 20.24
N ALA A 163 13.65 -12.05 20.32
CA ALA A 163 12.83 -12.63 19.29
C ALA A 163 13.04 -11.93 17.92
N VAL A 164 13.10 -10.62 17.92
CA VAL A 164 13.38 -9.79 16.73
C VAL A 164 14.81 -10.04 16.22
N ASN A 165 15.81 -10.04 17.09
CA ASN A 165 17.20 -10.26 16.71
C ASN A 165 17.42 -11.64 16.07
N LEU A 166 16.75 -12.70 16.56
CA LEU A 166 16.80 -14.01 15.96
C LEU A 166 16.29 -14.03 14.51
N VAL A 167 15.31 -13.19 14.20
CA VAL A 167 14.81 -13.02 12.83
C VAL A 167 15.82 -12.23 12.00
N LEU A 168 16.32 -11.10 12.49
CA LEU A 168 17.25 -10.23 11.78
C LEU A 168 18.59 -10.91 11.47
N THR A 169 19.03 -11.81 12.35
CA THR A 169 20.25 -12.62 12.13
C THR A 169 20.00 -13.85 11.24
N GLY A 170 18.75 -14.10 10.84
CA GLY A 170 18.38 -15.27 10.04
C GLY A 170 18.48 -16.62 10.80
N GLU A 171 18.55 -16.60 12.13
CA GLU A 171 18.51 -17.81 12.95
C GLU A 171 17.13 -18.47 12.90
N VAL A 172 16.06 -17.64 12.90
CA VAL A 172 14.68 -18.05 12.66
C VAL A 172 14.08 -17.25 11.49
N GLY A 173 13.03 -17.77 10.87
CA GLY A 173 12.36 -17.10 9.76
C GLY A 173 11.33 -16.06 10.22
N TYR A 174 10.73 -16.27 11.39
CA TYR A 174 9.60 -15.47 11.87
C TYR A 174 9.68 -15.22 13.38
N ALA A 175 9.05 -14.11 13.82
CA ALA A 175 8.76 -13.89 15.23
C ALA A 175 7.29 -13.59 15.45
N ILE A 176 6.77 -13.94 16.63
CA ILE A 176 5.43 -13.58 17.08
C ILE A 176 5.56 -12.43 18.07
N LEU A 177 4.91 -11.30 17.74
CA LEU A 177 4.91 -10.09 18.56
C LEU A 177 3.48 -9.72 18.95
N PRO A 178 3.23 -9.27 20.20
CA PRO A 178 1.95 -8.71 20.57
C PRO A 178 1.75 -7.38 19.82
N LEU A 179 0.63 -7.21 19.12
CA LEU A 179 0.42 -6.09 18.21
C LEU A 179 -0.54 -5.03 18.77
N GLU A 180 -1.67 -5.49 19.30
CA GLU A 180 -2.77 -4.63 19.76
C GLU A 180 -3.35 -5.18 21.07
N GLU A 181 -3.67 -4.28 21.99
CA GLU A 181 -4.36 -4.60 23.23
C GLU A 181 -5.87 -4.72 23.01
N LYS A 182 -6.55 -5.21 24.03
CA LYS A 182 -8.02 -5.19 24.13
C LYS A 182 -8.56 -3.78 23.83
N GLY A 183 -9.45 -3.69 22.84
CA GLY A 183 -9.97 -2.42 22.36
C GLY A 183 -9.27 -1.86 21.13
N GLY A 184 -8.25 -2.56 20.61
CA GLY A 184 -7.61 -2.27 19.33
C GLY A 184 -6.51 -1.20 19.37
N ALA A 185 -6.07 -0.79 20.56
CA ALA A 185 -4.95 0.13 20.69
C ALA A 185 -3.63 -0.57 20.34
N ARG A 186 -2.87 0.03 19.41
CA ARG A 186 -1.52 -0.45 19.07
C ARG A 186 -0.56 -0.26 20.23
N LEU A 187 0.26 -1.28 20.48
CA LEU A 187 1.35 -1.19 21.44
C LEU A 187 2.48 -0.31 20.88
N SER A 188 2.74 0.83 21.51
CA SER A 188 3.76 1.80 21.07
C SER A 188 5.16 1.17 21.00
N SER A 189 5.52 0.33 21.97
CA SER A 189 6.80 -0.39 21.97
C SER A 189 6.97 -1.33 20.79
N ILE A 190 5.90 -1.98 20.33
CA ILE A 190 5.93 -2.86 19.17
C ILE A 190 5.99 -2.04 17.88
N THR A 191 5.27 -0.94 17.83
CA THR A 191 5.35 -0.01 16.70
C THR A 191 6.76 0.52 16.51
N GLU A 192 7.46 0.86 17.60
CA GLU A 192 8.86 1.29 17.59
C GLU A 192 9.80 0.16 17.14
N ILE A 193 9.60 -1.06 17.65
CA ILE A 193 10.36 -2.24 17.21
C ILE A 193 10.20 -2.46 15.71
N LEU A 194 8.96 -2.49 15.19
CA LEU A 194 8.69 -2.68 13.78
C LEU A 194 9.24 -1.54 12.91
N PHE A 195 9.33 -0.32 13.46
CA PHE A 195 9.92 0.80 12.76
C PHE A 195 11.44 0.64 12.63
N ASN A 196 12.11 0.36 13.74
CA ASN A 196 13.57 0.31 13.80
C ASN A 196 14.16 -0.94 13.15
N SER A 197 13.42 -2.06 13.14
CA SER A 197 13.87 -3.32 12.56
C SER A 197 13.43 -3.54 11.12
N GLU A 198 12.57 -2.68 10.58
CA GLU A 198 11.95 -2.81 9.25
C GLU A 198 11.21 -4.13 9.01
N LEU A 199 10.91 -4.87 10.09
CA LEU A 199 10.15 -6.11 9.96
C LEU A 199 8.75 -5.86 9.43
N LYS A 200 8.26 -6.84 8.67
CA LYS A 200 6.96 -6.80 7.98
C LYS A 200 5.96 -7.70 8.67
N ILE A 201 4.71 -7.25 8.73
CA ILE A 201 3.59 -8.03 9.24
C ILE A 201 3.08 -8.93 8.12
N ASN A 202 3.04 -10.24 8.36
CA ASN A 202 2.61 -11.23 7.38
C ASN A 202 1.24 -11.83 7.70
N SER A 203 0.90 -11.95 8.98
CA SER A 203 -0.40 -12.41 9.46
C SER A 203 -0.69 -11.82 10.83
N VAL A 204 -1.95 -11.72 11.17
CA VAL A 204 -2.41 -11.27 12.50
C VAL A 204 -3.45 -12.26 13.01
N THR A 205 -3.42 -12.58 14.30
CA THR A 205 -4.47 -13.38 14.94
C THR A 205 -4.94 -12.74 16.24
N PRO A 206 -6.26 -12.66 16.49
CA PRO A 206 -6.80 -12.32 17.80
C PRO A 206 -6.65 -13.53 18.74
N VAL A 207 -6.26 -13.28 19.98
CA VAL A 207 -6.27 -14.29 21.04
C VAL A 207 -7.37 -13.93 22.02
N PHE A 208 -8.22 -14.91 22.34
CA PHE A 208 -9.42 -14.71 23.11
C PHE A 208 -9.24 -15.19 24.55
N GLY A 209 -9.46 -14.32 25.52
CA GLY A 209 -9.49 -14.69 26.91
C GLY A 209 -10.76 -15.45 27.30
N ALA A 210 -10.86 -15.84 28.57
CA ALA A 210 -11.93 -16.68 29.11
C ALA A 210 -13.36 -16.11 28.91
N LEU A 211 -13.50 -14.83 28.62
CA LEU A 211 -14.79 -14.17 28.38
C LEU A 211 -15.20 -14.09 26.90
N GLY A 212 -14.44 -14.71 26.00
CA GLY A 212 -14.74 -14.76 24.56
C GLY A 212 -14.50 -13.46 23.79
N ASN A 213 -13.95 -12.41 24.43
CA ASN A 213 -13.49 -11.21 23.77
C ASN A 213 -11.99 -11.32 23.48
N ALA A 214 -11.52 -10.81 22.34
CA ALA A 214 -10.09 -10.74 22.04
C ALA A 214 -9.38 -9.91 23.13
N ASP A 215 -8.44 -10.53 23.84
CA ASP A 215 -7.65 -9.87 24.87
C ASP A 215 -6.43 -9.18 24.25
N MET A 216 -5.91 -9.72 23.17
CA MET A 216 -4.76 -9.18 22.44
C MET A 216 -4.76 -9.69 20.99
N LYS A 217 -4.20 -8.89 20.08
CA LYS A 217 -3.82 -9.38 18.75
C LYS A 217 -2.33 -9.58 18.68
N TYR A 218 -1.93 -10.68 18.06
CA TYR A 218 -0.54 -10.98 17.77
C TYR A 218 -0.26 -10.89 16.28
N ALA A 219 0.96 -10.49 15.93
CA ALA A 219 1.45 -10.47 14.55
C ALA A 219 2.56 -11.49 14.36
N LEU A 220 2.52 -12.21 13.25
CA LEU A 220 3.63 -12.94 12.71
C LEU A 220 4.43 -12.02 11.81
N VAL A 221 5.70 -11.79 12.16
CA VAL A 221 6.57 -10.84 11.48
C VAL A 221 7.82 -11.50 10.89
N SER A 222 8.34 -10.94 9.81
CA SER A 222 9.58 -11.37 9.14
C SER A 222 10.21 -10.21 8.37
N PRO A 223 11.44 -10.34 7.82
CA PRO A 223 12.12 -9.25 7.11
C PRO A 223 11.41 -8.81 5.83
N THR A 224 10.70 -9.71 5.16
CA THR A 224 10.03 -9.43 3.89
C THR A 224 8.53 -9.68 3.97
N VAL A 225 7.76 -9.07 3.08
CA VAL A 225 6.31 -9.28 3.00
C VAL A 225 6.02 -10.67 2.45
N SER A 226 5.14 -11.42 3.13
CA SER A 226 4.55 -12.65 2.61
C SER A 226 3.10 -12.37 2.25
N VAL A 227 2.82 -12.25 0.96
CA VAL A 227 1.46 -11.98 0.49
C VAL A 227 0.58 -13.20 0.78
N PRO A 228 -0.47 -13.07 1.61
CA PRO A 228 -1.33 -14.18 1.97
C PRO A 228 -2.10 -14.70 0.74
N THR A 229 -2.37 -16.01 0.73
CA THR A 229 -3.23 -16.59 -0.29
C THR A 229 -4.63 -15.99 -0.18
N ARG A 230 -5.18 -15.60 -1.32
CA ARG A 230 -6.52 -15.02 -1.38
C ARG A 230 -7.58 -16.11 -1.23
N GLU A 231 -8.47 -15.93 -0.28
CA GLU A 231 -9.69 -16.69 -0.13
C GLU A 231 -10.90 -15.78 -0.30
N ILE A 232 -12.01 -16.31 -0.79
CA ILE A 232 -13.23 -15.50 -1.04
C ILE A 232 -13.84 -15.14 0.33
N GLY A 233 -14.01 -13.85 0.57
CA GLY A 233 -14.61 -13.31 1.79
C GLY A 233 -13.62 -12.92 2.88
N ASP A 234 -12.32 -13.13 2.69
CA ASP A 234 -11.32 -12.71 3.65
C ASP A 234 -11.08 -11.19 3.59
N ASP A 235 -11.15 -10.57 4.75
CA ASP A 235 -10.64 -9.20 4.94
C ASP A 235 -9.13 -9.19 4.83
N ARG A 236 -8.61 -8.37 3.93
CA ARG A 236 -7.17 -8.19 3.74
C ARG A 236 -6.76 -6.76 4.04
N TYR A 237 -5.58 -6.60 4.58
CA TYR A 237 -5.06 -5.33 5.04
C TYR A 237 -3.71 -5.05 4.40
N LEU A 238 -3.53 -3.82 3.90
CA LEU A 238 -2.25 -3.26 3.49
C LEU A 238 -1.89 -2.15 4.47
N GLU A 239 -0.79 -2.32 5.21
CA GLU A 239 -0.29 -1.31 6.13
C GLU A 239 0.92 -0.59 5.54
N LEU A 240 0.84 0.74 5.56
CA LEU A 240 1.83 1.66 5.00
C LEU A 240 2.28 2.67 6.06
N ARG A 241 3.51 3.15 5.92
CA ARG A 241 4.02 4.36 6.61
C ARG A 241 4.37 5.42 5.59
N ILE A 242 4.02 6.66 5.91
CA ILE A 242 4.32 7.84 5.09
C ILE A 242 4.88 8.92 6.00
N ALA A 243 5.93 9.61 5.54
CA ALA A 243 6.51 10.72 6.28
C ALA A 243 5.49 11.85 6.47
N GLY A 244 5.40 12.39 7.69
CA GLY A 244 4.37 13.36 8.09
C GLY A 244 4.49 14.75 7.45
N GLU A 245 5.62 15.05 6.82
CA GLU A 245 5.82 16.28 6.03
C GLU A 245 4.91 16.35 4.81
N ASN A 246 4.35 15.23 4.40
CA ASN A 246 3.54 15.08 3.19
C ASN A 246 2.02 15.06 3.45
N THR A 247 1.51 15.92 4.32
CA THR A 247 0.07 15.97 4.66
C THR A 247 -0.85 16.15 3.45
N HIS A 248 -0.42 16.88 2.41
CA HIS A 248 -1.18 17.02 1.17
C HIS A 248 -1.29 15.70 0.40
N LYS A 249 -0.21 14.91 0.38
CA LYS A 249 -0.20 13.58 -0.24
C LYS A 249 -1.10 12.58 0.49
N PHE A 250 -1.33 12.81 1.79
CA PHE A 250 -2.22 11.96 2.59
C PHE A 250 -3.67 11.98 2.08
N SER A 251 -4.25 13.16 1.88
CA SER A 251 -5.63 13.28 1.37
C SER A 251 -5.78 12.74 -0.05
N GLU A 252 -4.77 12.97 -0.90
CA GLU A 252 -4.73 12.38 -2.25
C GLU A 252 -4.67 10.86 -2.20
N LEU A 253 -3.86 10.29 -1.30
CA LEU A 253 -3.72 8.85 -1.12
C LEU A 253 -5.04 8.21 -0.67
N VAL A 254 -5.74 8.82 0.30
CA VAL A 254 -7.04 8.32 0.77
C VAL A 254 -8.06 8.33 -0.38
N SER A 255 -8.16 9.43 -1.12
CA SER A 255 -9.06 9.52 -2.27
C SER A 255 -8.72 8.53 -3.39
N ALA A 256 -7.42 8.29 -3.61
CA ALA A 256 -6.98 7.28 -4.57
C ALA A 256 -7.32 5.87 -4.09
N ALA A 257 -7.10 5.57 -2.81
CA ALA A 257 -7.41 4.28 -2.20
C ALA A 257 -8.89 3.92 -2.37
N GLU A 258 -9.80 4.85 -2.05
CA GLU A 258 -11.24 4.69 -2.26
C GLU A 258 -11.58 4.48 -3.75
N SER A 259 -10.96 5.26 -4.64
CA SER A 259 -11.14 5.11 -6.10
C SER A 259 -10.63 3.77 -6.62
N LEU A 260 -9.64 3.16 -5.98
CA LEU A 260 -9.06 1.86 -6.29
C LEU A 260 -9.79 0.70 -5.60
N GLY A 261 -10.89 0.97 -4.91
CA GLY A 261 -11.72 -0.05 -4.28
C GLY A 261 -11.15 -0.59 -2.96
N THR A 262 -10.32 0.21 -2.31
CA THR A 262 -9.84 -0.05 -0.96
C THR A 262 -10.44 0.95 0.02
N GLU A 263 -10.59 0.55 1.28
CA GLU A 263 -11.16 1.36 2.35
C GLU A 263 -10.05 1.76 3.32
N LEU A 264 -10.08 3.02 3.79
CA LEU A 264 -9.23 3.45 4.89
C LEU A 264 -9.76 2.88 6.21
N TYR A 265 -9.13 1.80 6.68
CA TYR A 265 -9.53 1.13 7.92
C TYR A 265 -9.03 1.84 9.17
N ARG A 266 -7.78 2.34 9.15
CA ARG A 266 -7.16 2.99 10.32
C ARG A 266 -6.08 3.98 9.90
N VAL A 267 -5.97 5.05 10.68
CA VAL A 267 -4.85 6.00 10.64
C VAL A 267 -4.31 6.21 12.04
N ASN A 268 -3.00 6.14 12.18
CA ASN A 268 -2.31 6.53 13.41
C ASN A 268 -1.21 7.53 13.08
N THR A 269 -1.03 8.52 13.94
CA THR A 269 0.15 9.39 13.89
C THR A 269 1.22 8.81 14.83
N LEU A 270 2.40 8.60 14.29
CA LEU A 270 3.56 8.07 15.01
C LEU A 270 4.62 9.15 15.06
N ASN A 271 5.22 9.35 16.23
CA ASN A 271 6.32 10.27 16.40
C ASN A 271 7.56 9.47 16.80
N PHE A 272 8.58 9.51 15.97
CA PHE A 272 9.84 8.85 16.24
C PHE A 272 10.93 9.89 16.53
N SER A 273 11.69 9.66 17.61
CA SER A 273 12.85 10.49 17.93
C SER A 273 14.05 9.99 17.12
N THR A 274 14.63 10.88 16.35
CA THR A 274 15.88 10.68 15.62
C THR A 274 16.97 11.59 16.20
N GLU A 275 18.22 11.42 15.76
CA GLU A 275 19.31 12.31 16.17
C GLU A 275 19.06 13.78 15.76
N ASP A 276 18.33 13.99 14.64
CA ASP A 276 18.00 15.30 14.08
C ASP A 276 16.70 15.90 14.64
N GLY A 277 15.98 15.18 15.52
CA GLY A 277 14.73 15.64 16.12
C GLY A 277 13.63 14.59 16.08
N THR A 278 12.38 15.04 16.28
CA THR A 278 11.20 14.17 16.21
C THR A 278 10.57 14.26 14.82
N LEU A 279 10.49 13.15 14.13
CA LEU A 279 9.84 13.05 12.82
C LEU A 279 8.44 12.43 12.97
N PRO A 280 7.38 13.11 12.50
CA PRO A 280 6.05 12.53 12.46
C PRO A 280 5.93 11.59 11.26
N TYR A 281 5.21 10.46 11.45
CA TYR A 281 4.81 9.53 10.40
C TYR A 281 3.32 9.24 10.52
N PHE A 282 2.68 9.02 9.40
CA PHE A 282 1.34 8.44 9.36
C PHE A 282 1.46 6.94 9.08
N SER A 283 0.85 6.12 9.94
CA SER A 283 0.61 4.71 9.67
C SER A 283 -0.82 4.58 9.17
N LEU A 284 -0.98 4.11 7.96
CA LEU A 284 -2.25 3.86 7.31
C LEU A 284 -2.48 2.37 7.17
N VAL A 285 -3.67 1.93 7.49
CA VAL A 285 -4.13 0.58 7.20
C VAL A 285 -5.29 0.69 6.22
N LEU A 286 -5.09 0.17 5.02
CA LEU A 286 -6.10 0.04 3.99
C LEU A 286 -6.68 -1.36 4.04
N LYS A 287 -7.99 -1.49 3.81
CA LYS A 287 -8.72 -2.76 3.81
C LYS A 287 -9.32 -3.01 2.43
N THR A 288 -9.39 -4.28 2.03
CA THR A 288 -10.19 -4.74 0.89
C THR A 288 -10.90 -6.04 1.26
N GLU A 289 -12.17 -6.17 0.88
CA GLU A 289 -12.98 -7.37 1.15
C GLU A 289 -12.99 -8.36 -0.03
N ALA A 290 -12.84 -7.87 -1.25
CA ALA A 290 -13.01 -8.68 -2.45
C ALA A 290 -11.89 -8.52 -3.49
N GLY A 291 -11.01 -7.54 -3.30
CA GLY A 291 -9.96 -7.18 -4.23
C GLY A 291 -8.58 -7.70 -3.83
N ASP A 292 -7.61 -7.31 -4.61
CA ASP A 292 -6.20 -7.32 -4.26
C ASP A 292 -5.68 -5.88 -4.25
N PHE A 293 -4.48 -5.68 -3.73
CA PHE A 293 -3.86 -4.36 -3.67
C PHE A 293 -2.98 -4.04 -4.89
N THR A 294 -3.05 -4.82 -5.97
CA THR A 294 -2.17 -4.63 -7.14
C THR A 294 -2.30 -3.24 -7.74
N GLU A 295 -3.54 -2.75 -7.95
CA GLU A 295 -3.77 -1.40 -8.47
C GLU A 295 -3.25 -0.31 -7.50
N MET A 296 -3.42 -0.53 -6.21
CA MET A 296 -2.92 0.37 -5.17
C MET A 296 -1.39 0.36 -5.10
N LEU A 297 -0.76 -0.80 -5.25
CA LEU A 297 0.71 -0.91 -5.28
C LEU A 297 1.30 -0.25 -6.54
N ILE A 298 0.65 -0.36 -7.70
CA ILE A 298 1.01 0.41 -8.90
C ILE A 298 0.93 1.91 -8.60
N TYR A 299 -0.19 2.37 -8.02
CA TYR A 299 -0.37 3.78 -7.66
C TYR A 299 0.73 4.27 -6.71
N LEU A 300 1.02 3.50 -5.66
CA LEU A 300 2.07 3.83 -4.68
C LEU A 300 3.43 3.92 -5.35
N THR A 301 3.79 2.96 -6.19
CA THR A 301 5.09 2.93 -6.89
C THR A 301 5.24 4.10 -7.84
N LEU A 302 4.16 4.51 -8.52
CA LEU A 302 4.21 5.57 -9.52
C LEU A 302 4.13 6.98 -8.94
N PHE A 303 3.34 7.18 -7.88
CA PHE A 303 2.95 8.54 -7.45
C PHE A 303 3.28 8.88 -6.01
N VAL A 304 3.76 7.91 -5.21
CA VAL A 304 4.08 8.12 -3.78
C VAL A 304 5.55 7.73 -3.53
N SER A 305 6.44 8.72 -3.58
CA SER A 305 7.88 8.47 -3.51
C SER A 305 8.40 8.02 -2.14
N ASP A 306 7.67 8.32 -1.06
CA ASP A 306 8.20 8.21 0.31
C ASP A 306 7.25 7.36 1.20
N TYR A 307 6.90 6.17 0.74
CA TYR A 307 6.16 5.22 1.54
C TYR A 307 7.00 4.00 1.91
N THR A 308 6.70 3.42 3.05
CA THR A 308 7.25 2.13 3.46
C THR A 308 6.09 1.16 3.67
N SER A 309 6.12 0.02 2.97
CA SER A 309 5.18 -1.07 3.24
C SER A 309 5.54 -1.73 4.58
N VAL A 310 4.57 -1.82 5.48
CA VAL A 310 4.69 -2.52 6.76
C VAL A 310 4.22 -3.96 6.63
N GLY A 311 3.28 -4.24 5.74
CA GLY A 311 2.83 -5.60 5.46
C GLY A 311 1.55 -5.66 4.63
N ILE A 312 1.32 -6.82 4.04
CA ILE A 312 0.03 -7.26 3.53
C ILE A 312 -0.36 -8.49 4.33
N TYR A 313 -1.48 -8.43 5.03
CA TYR A 313 -1.87 -9.50 5.94
C TYR A 313 -3.38 -9.70 5.98
N LYS A 314 -3.78 -10.85 6.50
CA LYS A 314 -5.15 -11.17 6.89
C LYS A 314 -5.21 -11.46 8.39
N ASN A 315 -6.39 -11.29 8.98
CA ASN A 315 -6.65 -11.82 10.32
C ASN A 315 -6.92 -13.31 10.18
N LEU A 316 -6.18 -14.13 10.94
CA LEU A 316 -6.44 -15.55 11.08
C LEU A 316 -7.38 -15.73 12.29
N GLU A 317 -8.47 -16.46 12.12
CA GLU A 317 -9.43 -16.77 13.17
C GLU A 317 -9.10 -18.10 13.87
#